data_d5e6da7872ac477ca703f152f7dc2668
#
_entry.id   d5e6da7872ac477ca703f152f7dc2668
#
_cell.length_a   1.000
_cell.length_b   1.000
_cell.length_c   1.000
_cell.angle_alpha   90.00
_cell.angle_beta   90.00
_cell.angle_gamma   90.00
#
_symmetry.space_group_name_H-M   'P 1'
#
loop_
_entity.id
_entity.type
_entity.pdbx_description
1 polymer ?
#
loop_
_entity_poly.entity_id
_entity_poly.type
_entity_poly.pdbx_seq_one_letter_code
_entity_poly.pdbx_strand_id
1 'polypeptide(L)'
;VKSVFLERVSIVSNYKRKIRSPSFEMSLPSVIALKNFIKPFEHPNFTRFNVFLRDKFTCQYCGDKKDLTFDHLLSKSRGGITDWENVVTACSTCNVKKGGRIYTTSGMTLNRKPFRPTVDDLHKNGRNFPPNFLHESWMDYLYWDVELLP
;
A
#
# COMPACT_ATOMS: atom_id res chain seq x y z
N VAL A 1 -11.38 -16.25 -5.28
CA VAL A 1 -11.97 -17.55 -5.64
C VAL A 1 -12.07 -18.46 -4.42
N LYS A 2 -10.97 -18.83 -3.74
CA LYS A 2 -10.99 -19.73 -2.55
C LYS A 2 -12.02 -19.31 -1.49
N SER A 3 -12.10 -18.01 -1.15
CA SER A 3 -13.04 -17.49 -0.13
C SER A 3 -14.51 -17.63 -0.54
N VAL A 4 -14.81 -17.63 -1.85
CA VAL A 4 -16.16 -17.85 -2.38
C VAL A 4 -16.55 -19.31 -2.18
N PHE A 5 -15.68 -20.26 -2.52
CA PHE A 5 -15.94 -21.69 -2.32
C PHE A 5 -16.10 -22.08 -0.85
N LEU A 6 -15.39 -21.37 0.05
CA LEU A 6 -15.52 -21.58 1.49
C LEU A 6 -16.69 -20.80 2.11
N GLU A 7 -17.55 -20.21 1.26
CA GLU A 7 -18.73 -19.43 1.67
C GLU A 7 -18.47 -18.31 2.68
N ARG A 8 -17.22 -17.82 2.77
CA ARG A 8 -16.82 -16.76 3.70
C ARG A 8 -17.20 -15.37 3.21
N VAL A 9 -17.55 -15.25 1.94
CA VAL A 9 -17.87 -13.98 1.26
C VAL A 9 -19.11 -14.12 0.41
N SER A 10 -19.82 -13.02 0.21
CA SER A 10 -20.86 -12.85 -0.80
C SER A 10 -20.29 -12.12 -2.00
N ILE A 11 -20.64 -12.53 -3.21
CA ILE A 11 -20.25 -11.83 -4.43
C ILE A 11 -21.20 -10.65 -4.62
N VAL A 12 -20.66 -9.44 -4.71
CA VAL A 12 -21.44 -8.21 -4.96
C VAL A 12 -21.41 -7.86 -6.44
N SER A 13 -20.26 -7.99 -7.09
CA SER A 13 -20.11 -7.71 -8.51
C SER A 13 -19.09 -8.67 -9.15
N ASN A 14 -19.18 -8.85 -10.47
CA ASN A 14 -18.29 -9.71 -11.23
C ASN A 14 -17.64 -8.95 -12.39
N TYR A 15 -16.42 -9.35 -12.76
CA TYR A 15 -15.86 -9.02 -14.07
C TYR A 15 -16.62 -9.73 -15.20
N LYS A 16 -16.54 -9.20 -16.39
CA LYS A 16 -17.03 -9.89 -17.61
C LYS A 16 -16.22 -11.16 -17.95
N ARG A 17 -15.14 -11.42 -17.20
CA ARG A 17 -14.25 -12.57 -17.40
C ARG A 17 -14.73 -13.78 -16.61
N LYS A 18 -14.73 -14.94 -17.27
CA LYS A 18 -15.00 -16.24 -16.64
C LYS A 18 -13.70 -17.01 -16.42
N ILE A 19 -13.65 -17.79 -15.36
CA ILE A 19 -12.61 -18.77 -15.09
C ILE A 19 -13.20 -20.16 -15.23
N ARG A 20 -12.42 -21.06 -15.83
CA ARG A 20 -12.85 -22.44 -16.14
C ARG A 20 -11.81 -23.44 -15.65
N SER A 21 -12.30 -24.58 -15.22
CA SER A 21 -11.56 -25.82 -15.02
C SER A 21 -12.34 -26.97 -15.68
N PRO A 22 -11.81 -28.19 -15.78
CA PRO A 22 -12.50 -29.29 -16.46
C PRO A 22 -13.94 -29.54 -15.97
N SER A 23 -14.23 -29.30 -14.68
CA SER A 23 -15.51 -29.59 -14.04
C SER A 23 -16.23 -28.35 -13.50
N PHE A 24 -15.72 -27.13 -13.76
CA PHE A 24 -16.25 -25.94 -13.11
C PHE A 24 -16.04 -24.68 -13.95
N GLU A 25 -17.08 -23.86 -14.02
CA GLU A 25 -17.02 -22.51 -14.60
C GLU A 25 -17.65 -21.50 -13.63
N MET A 26 -17.02 -20.35 -13.44
CA MET A 26 -17.63 -19.24 -12.71
C MET A 26 -17.17 -17.89 -13.26
N SER A 27 -17.99 -16.86 -13.08
CA SER A 27 -17.57 -15.47 -13.31
C SER A 27 -16.55 -15.05 -12.25
N LEU A 28 -15.48 -14.38 -12.66
CA LEU A 28 -14.47 -13.88 -11.72
C LEU A 28 -15.05 -12.73 -10.88
N PRO A 29 -15.13 -12.84 -9.55
CA PRO A 29 -15.64 -11.76 -8.71
C PRO A 29 -14.74 -10.53 -8.79
N SER A 30 -15.33 -9.34 -8.95
CA SER A 30 -14.65 -8.04 -8.91
C SER A 30 -14.80 -7.36 -7.54
N VAL A 31 -15.95 -7.52 -6.90
CA VAL A 31 -16.26 -7.02 -5.56
C VAL A 31 -16.87 -8.14 -4.73
N ILE A 32 -16.38 -8.33 -3.53
CA ILE A 32 -16.89 -9.30 -2.56
C ILE A 32 -17.14 -8.63 -1.22
N ALA A 33 -18.19 -9.06 -0.51
CA ALA A 33 -18.48 -8.66 0.86
C ALA A 33 -18.20 -9.81 1.83
N LEU A 34 -17.59 -9.52 2.97
CA LEU A 34 -17.43 -10.51 4.05
C LEU A 34 -18.79 -10.80 4.68
N LYS A 35 -19.12 -12.08 4.88
CA LYS A 35 -20.35 -12.48 5.58
C LYS A 35 -20.28 -12.17 7.09
N ASN A 36 -19.09 -12.23 7.68
CA ASN A 36 -18.87 -11.93 9.07
C ASN A 36 -18.04 -10.66 9.20
N PHE A 37 -18.40 -9.82 10.17
CA PHE A 37 -17.60 -8.64 10.50
C PHE A 37 -16.25 -9.07 11.07
N ILE A 38 -15.17 -8.54 10.50
CA ILE A 38 -13.81 -8.69 11.02
C ILE A 38 -13.36 -7.30 11.47
N LYS A 39 -13.06 -7.17 12.77
CA LYS A 39 -12.51 -5.93 13.31
C LYS A 39 -11.18 -5.64 12.62
N PRO A 40 -11.03 -4.51 11.95
CA PRO A 40 -9.76 -4.13 11.33
C PRO A 40 -8.66 -4.00 12.39
N PHE A 41 -7.43 -4.34 12.03
CA PHE A 41 -6.27 -4.05 12.87
C PHE A 41 -6.07 -2.52 12.95
N GLU A 42 -5.72 -2.01 14.12
CA GLU A 42 -5.43 -0.58 14.31
C GLU A 42 -4.18 -0.15 13.51
N HIS A 43 -3.22 -1.05 13.43
CA HIS A 43 -1.96 -0.81 12.73
C HIS A 43 -1.76 -1.82 11.60
N PRO A 44 -1.35 -1.35 10.42
CA PRO A 44 -1.07 -2.22 9.29
C PRO A 44 0.24 -2.98 9.50
N ASN A 45 0.35 -4.14 8.85
CA ASN A 45 1.60 -4.89 8.81
C ASN A 45 2.71 -4.07 8.13
N PHE A 46 3.94 -4.22 8.62
CA PHE A 46 5.11 -3.63 7.99
C PHE A 46 5.42 -4.39 6.70
N THR A 47 5.06 -3.82 5.56
CA THR A 47 5.31 -4.37 4.23
C THR A 47 5.89 -3.30 3.32
N ARG A 48 6.57 -3.73 2.25
CA ARG A 48 7.11 -2.81 1.23
C ARG A 48 6.01 -1.90 0.66
N PHE A 49 4.87 -2.49 0.30
CA PHE A 49 3.75 -1.76 -0.24
C PHE A 49 3.23 -0.70 0.74
N ASN A 50 3.04 -1.06 2.01
CA ASN A 50 2.52 -0.15 3.02
C ASN A 50 3.51 0.99 3.35
N VAL A 51 4.83 0.75 3.28
CA VAL A 51 5.82 1.83 3.41
C VAL A 51 5.75 2.78 2.21
N PHE A 52 5.67 2.26 0.98
CA PHE A 52 5.50 3.09 -0.20
C PHE A 52 4.19 3.88 -0.15
N LEU A 53 3.11 3.26 0.29
CA LEU A 53 1.81 3.91 0.44
C LEU A 53 1.83 5.01 1.50
N ARG A 54 2.47 4.78 2.66
CA ARG A 54 2.69 5.80 3.69
C ARG A 54 3.42 7.01 3.12
N ASP A 55 4.44 6.78 2.32
CA ASP A 55 5.30 7.78 1.72
C ASP A 55 4.78 8.31 0.37
N LYS A 56 3.52 7.95 0.02
CA LYS A 56 2.81 8.40 -1.18
C LYS A 56 3.56 8.06 -2.47
N PHE A 57 4.24 6.90 -2.50
CA PHE A 57 5.07 6.46 -3.63
C PHE A 57 6.06 7.53 -4.09
N THR A 58 6.69 8.23 -3.16
CA THR A 58 7.69 9.28 -3.45
C THR A 58 8.96 9.07 -2.64
N CYS A 59 10.10 9.36 -3.23
CA CYS A 59 11.37 9.39 -2.54
C CYS A 59 11.33 10.44 -1.43
N GLN A 60 11.62 10.05 -0.19
CA GLN A 60 11.58 10.96 0.96
C GLN A 60 12.76 11.94 1.02
N TYR A 61 13.74 11.80 0.13
CA TYR A 61 14.87 12.72 0.01
C TYR A 61 14.68 13.76 -1.08
N CYS A 62 14.32 13.37 -2.30
CA CYS A 62 14.23 14.27 -3.45
C CYS A 62 12.82 14.43 -4.04
N GLY A 63 11.84 13.63 -3.60
CA GLY A 63 10.47 13.67 -4.13
C GLY A 63 10.24 12.90 -5.43
N ASP A 64 11.27 12.25 -6.00
CA ASP A 64 11.13 11.46 -7.22
C ASP A 64 10.20 10.24 -7.00
N LYS A 65 9.52 9.82 -8.07
CA LYS A 65 8.57 8.70 -8.06
C LYS A 65 9.07 7.47 -8.83
N LYS A 66 10.28 7.54 -9.40
CA LYS A 66 10.85 6.46 -10.20
C LYS A 66 11.84 5.63 -9.39
N ASP A 67 11.98 4.37 -9.77
CA ASP A 67 12.96 3.42 -9.23
C ASP A 67 13.01 3.39 -7.70
N LEU A 68 11.81 3.30 -7.10
CA LEU A 68 11.64 3.34 -5.65
C LEU A 68 12.11 2.06 -4.98
N THR A 69 12.84 2.23 -3.90
CA THR A 69 13.41 1.20 -3.05
C THR A 69 13.25 1.56 -1.57
N PHE A 70 13.66 0.66 -0.68
CA PHE A 70 13.76 0.89 0.75
C PHE A 70 15.12 1.48 1.12
N ASP A 71 15.13 2.43 2.01
CA ASP A 71 16.33 2.89 2.68
C ASP A 71 16.15 2.92 4.19
N HIS A 72 17.17 2.43 4.92
CA HIS A 72 17.24 2.51 6.36
C HIS A 72 17.92 3.83 6.76
N LEU A 73 17.27 4.67 7.55
CA LEU A 73 17.87 5.93 8.05
C LEU A 73 19.15 5.68 8.83
N LEU A 74 19.08 4.72 9.76
CA LEU A 74 20.24 4.11 10.40
C LEU A 74 20.43 2.73 9.76
N SER A 75 21.56 2.51 9.11
CA SER A 75 21.85 1.27 8.40
C SER A 75 21.90 0.05 9.34
N LYS A 76 21.54 -1.12 8.85
CA LYS A 76 21.63 -2.39 9.62
C LYS A 76 23.04 -2.65 10.15
N SER A 77 24.06 -2.34 9.38
CA SER A 77 25.47 -2.47 9.79
C SER A 77 25.86 -1.59 10.98
N ARG A 78 25.02 -0.59 11.30
CA ARG A 78 25.18 0.31 12.44
C ARG A 78 24.16 0.07 13.55
N GLY A 79 23.48 -1.09 13.54
CA GLY A 79 22.47 -1.45 14.54
C GLY A 79 21.05 -0.96 14.22
N GLY A 80 20.81 -0.45 13.03
CA GLY A 80 19.44 -0.05 12.62
C GLY A 80 18.51 -1.24 12.47
N ILE A 81 17.31 -1.12 13.03
CA ILE A 81 16.24 -2.10 12.91
C ILE A 81 15.36 -1.81 11.68
N THR A 82 14.70 -2.85 11.18
CA THR A 82 13.76 -2.71 10.06
C THR A 82 12.35 -2.51 10.61
N ASP A 83 11.98 -1.27 10.79
CA ASP A 83 10.67 -0.88 11.30
C ASP A 83 10.13 0.41 10.64
N TRP A 84 8.93 0.83 11.09
CA TRP A 84 8.23 1.99 10.57
C TRP A 84 8.99 3.31 10.77
N GLU A 85 9.79 3.44 11.81
CA GLU A 85 10.46 4.69 12.18
C GLU A 85 11.87 4.79 11.59
N ASN A 86 12.43 3.67 11.14
CA ASN A 86 13.78 3.62 10.58
C ASN A 86 13.81 3.39 9.06
N VAL A 87 12.68 3.06 8.41
CA VAL A 87 12.64 2.77 6.96
C VAL A 87 11.82 3.82 6.23
N VAL A 88 12.36 4.32 5.12
CA VAL A 88 11.70 5.27 4.22
C VAL A 88 11.75 4.79 2.77
N THR A 89 10.84 5.33 1.96
CA THR A 89 10.90 5.21 0.51
C THR A 89 12.00 6.12 -0.03
N ALA A 90 12.88 5.56 -0.84
CA ALA A 90 13.95 6.30 -1.52
C ALA A 90 14.05 5.86 -2.99
N CYS A 91 14.40 6.77 -3.90
CA CYS A 91 14.81 6.34 -5.23
C CYS A 91 16.20 5.70 -5.17
N SER A 92 16.52 4.84 -6.13
CA SER A 92 17.81 4.14 -6.19
C SER A 92 19.00 5.10 -6.16
N THR A 93 18.91 6.23 -6.85
CA THR A 93 19.94 7.28 -6.86
C THR A 93 20.21 7.85 -5.47
N CYS A 94 19.17 8.24 -4.72
CA CYS A 94 19.32 8.75 -3.37
C CYS A 94 19.84 7.69 -2.40
N ASN A 95 19.34 6.45 -2.53
CA ASN A 95 19.76 5.34 -1.69
C ASN A 95 21.25 5.04 -1.87
N VAL A 96 21.74 4.96 -3.11
CA VAL A 96 23.16 4.79 -3.43
C VAL A 96 23.99 5.98 -2.93
N LYS A 97 23.54 7.22 -3.15
CA LYS A 97 24.21 8.44 -2.66
C LYS A 97 24.36 8.44 -1.15
N LYS A 98 23.35 8.00 -0.41
CA LYS A 98 23.42 7.90 1.06
C LYS A 98 24.38 6.78 1.48
N GLY A 99 24.31 5.63 0.82
CA GLY A 99 25.09 4.44 1.17
C GLY A 99 24.80 3.98 2.60
N GLY A 100 25.81 3.43 3.28
CA GLY A 100 25.69 3.00 4.69
C GLY A 100 25.79 4.13 5.73
N ARG A 101 25.81 5.39 5.31
CA ARG A 101 25.89 6.54 6.22
C ARG A 101 24.53 6.85 6.86
N ILE A 102 24.54 7.50 8.01
CA ILE A 102 23.32 8.09 8.59
C ILE A 102 22.87 9.23 7.67
N TYR A 103 21.57 9.37 7.42
CA TYR A 103 21.06 10.37 6.47
C TYR A 103 21.51 11.81 6.82
N THR A 104 21.54 12.17 8.10
CA THR A 104 21.99 13.50 8.56
C THR A 104 23.45 13.78 8.23
N THR A 105 24.33 12.77 8.34
CA THR A 105 25.75 12.91 8.01
C THR A 105 26.04 12.83 6.52
N SER A 106 25.07 12.42 5.72
CA SER A 106 25.17 12.39 4.25
C SER A 106 24.82 13.72 3.59
N GLY A 107 24.45 14.74 4.38
CA GLY A 107 23.96 16.02 3.87
C GLY A 107 22.55 15.94 3.25
N MET A 108 21.81 14.88 3.52
CA MET A 108 20.46 14.68 3.00
C MET A 108 19.41 15.07 4.04
N THR A 109 18.32 15.64 3.57
CA THR A 109 17.15 15.98 4.39
C THR A 109 15.98 15.09 4.03
N LEU A 110 15.09 14.85 4.98
CA LEU A 110 13.85 14.13 4.76
C LEU A 110 12.70 15.10 4.51
N ASN A 111 11.88 14.83 3.50
CA ASN A 111 10.64 15.56 3.27
C ASN A 111 9.67 15.38 4.44
N ARG A 112 9.65 14.16 5.02
CA ARG A 112 8.85 13.84 6.20
C ARG A 112 9.59 12.84 7.08
N LYS A 113 9.55 13.05 8.40
CA LYS A 113 10.05 12.05 9.36
C LYS A 113 9.18 10.79 9.28
N PRO A 114 9.77 9.59 9.20
CA PRO A 114 8.99 8.35 9.16
C PRO A 114 8.23 8.16 10.47
N PHE A 115 7.07 7.51 10.36
CA PHE A 115 6.16 7.25 11.46
C PHE A 115 5.43 5.93 11.24
N ARG A 116 4.87 5.35 12.28
CA ARG A 116 4.00 4.18 12.19
C ARG A 116 2.59 4.63 11.80
N PRO A 117 2.11 4.28 10.60
CA PRO A 117 0.79 4.71 10.15
C PRO A 117 -0.33 3.92 10.83
N THR A 118 -1.51 4.49 10.87
CA THR A 118 -2.75 3.76 11.12
C THR A 118 -3.28 3.16 9.80
N VAL A 119 -4.24 2.25 9.90
CA VAL A 119 -4.94 1.72 8.72
C VAL A 119 -5.64 2.84 7.96
N ASP A 120 -6.22 3.81 8.68
CA ASP A 120 -6.90 4.96 8.10
C ASP A 120 -5.95 5.88 7.32
N ASP A 121 -4.74 6.13 7.84
CA ASP A 121 -3.70 6.88 7.09
C ASP A 121 -3.38 6.22 5.74
N LEU A 122 -3.25 4.90 5.73
CA LEU A 122 -2.96 4.16 4.50
C LEU A 122 -4.16 4.17 3.55
N HIS A 123 -5.38 4.05 4.06
CA HIS A 123 -6.58 4.12 3.23
C HIS A 123 -6.73 5.51 2.58
N LYS A 124 -6.54 6.60 3.34
CA LYS A 124 -6.55 7.96 2.79
C LYS A 124 -5.50 8.14 1.70
N ASN A 125 -4.28 7.66 1.93
CA ASN A 125 -3.24 7.71 0.91
C ASN A 125 -3.59 6.84 -0.30
N GLY A 126 -4.15 5.64 -0.09
CA GLY A 126 -4.55 4.73 -1.16
C GLY A 126 -5.58 5.32 -2.12
N ARG A 127 -6.50 6.13 -1.63
CA ARG A 127 -7.48 6.85 -2.47
C ARG A 127 -6.81 7.87 -3.39
N ASN A 128 -5.77 8.55 -2.92
CA ASN A 128 -5.02 9.54 -3.71
C ASN A 128 -4.04 8.91 -4.69
N PHE A 129 -3.74 7.62 -4.53
CA PHE A 129 -2.85 6.84 -5.39
C PHE A 129 -3.55 5.56 -5.85
N PRO A 130 -4.66 5.68 -6.57
CA PRO A 130 -5.30 4.51 -7.13
C PRO A 130 -4.34 3.83 -8.11
N PRO A 131 -4.44 2.50 -8.31
CA PRO A 131 -3.71 1.82 -9.37
C PRO A 131 -3.99 2.51 -10.71
N ASN A 132 -3.05 2.46 -11.65
CA ASN A 132 -3.17 3.08 -12.97
C ASN A 132 -4.43 2.67 -13.74
N PHE A 133 -5.08 1.61 -13.29
CA PHE A 133 -6.33 1.10 -13.84
C PHE A 133 -7.29 0.78 -12.71
N LEU A 134 -8.39 1.55 -12.65
CA LEU A 134 -9.55 1.25 -11.81
C LEU A 134 -10.62 0.61 -12.68
N HIS A 135 -11.07 -0.58 -12.30
CA HIS A 135 -12.18 -1.20 -12.99
C HIS A 135 -13.48 -0.48 -12.63
N GLU A 136 -14.33 -0.25 -13.64
CA GLU A 136 -15.62 0.45 -13.51
C GLU A 136 -16.47 -0.07 -12.34
N SER A 137 -16.52 -1.40 -12.14
CA SER A 137 -17.26 -2.03 -11.04
C SER A 137 -16.76 -1.69 -9.63
N TRP A 138 -15.65 -0.99 -9.48
CA TRP A 138 -15.11 -0.57 -8.18
C TRP A 138 -15.47 0.85 -7.81
N MET A 139 -15.88 1.68 -8.78
CA MET A 139 -16.08 3.11 -8.58
C MET A 139 -17.06 3.40 -7.44
N ASP A 140 -18.19 2.70 -7.39
CA ASP A 140 -19.22 2.88 -6.37
C ASP A 140 -18.79 2.44 -4.96
N TYR A 141 -17.67 1.72 -4.84
CA TYR A 141 -17.18 1.17 -3.56
C TYR A 141 -15.92 1.85 -3.04
N LEU A 142 -15.26 2.68 -3.85
CA LEU A 142 -14.00 3.33 -3.48
C LEU A 142 -14.19 4.76 -2.92
N TYR A 143 -15.31 5.41 -3.25
CA TYR A 143 -15.53 6.83 -2.96
C TYR A 143 -16.81 7.11 -2.15
N TRP A 144 -17.39 6.09 -1.54
CA TRP A 144 -18.66 6.18 -0.79
C TRP A 144 -18.62 7.08 0.44
N ASP A 145 -17.45 7.41 0.96
CA ASP A 145 -17.23 8.28 2.12
C ASP A 145 -16.64 9.66 1.75
N VAL A 146 -16.67 10.03 0.47
CA VAL A 146 -16.41 11.41 0.06
C VAL A 146 -17.60 12.25 0.53
N GLU A 147 -17.36 13.20 1.45
CA GLU A 147 -18.38 14.19 1.83
C GLU A 147 -18.96 14.83 0.56
N LEU A 148 -20.25 14.66 0.37
CA LEU A 148 -20.97 15.41 -0.65
C LEU A 148 -20.96 16.87 -0.20
N LEU A 149 -20.14 17.69 -0.86
CA LEU A 149 -20.17 19.12 -0.66
C LEU A 149 -21.58 19.61 -1.03
N PRO A 150 -22.19 20.46 -0.18
CA PRO A 150 -23.55 20.99 -0.41
C PRO A 150 -23.63 21.82 -1.69
#